data_735dcaca3db5c8c5612e0ae0b60f5ea1
#
_entry.id   735dcaca3db5c8c5612e0ae0b60f5ea1
#
_cell.length_a   1.000
_cell.length_b   1.000
_cell.length_c   1.000
_cell.angle_alpha   90.00
_cell.angle_beta   90.00
_cell.angle_gamma   90.00
#
_symmetry.space_group_name_H-M   'P 1'
#
loop_
_entity.id
_entity.type
_entity.pdbx_description
1 polymer ?
#
loop_
_entity_poly.entity_id
_entity_poly.type
_entity_poly.pdbx_seq_one_letter_code
_entity_poly.pdbx_strand_id
1 'polypeptide(L)'
;PSDVVDAVRAQNAQVSAGQLGQAPADTGQQVINATVTVQSYLQTPDEFKNILLKTDSSGAKVRLGDVADVEIGSADYGVVSLYNGKEAAGLGISLAGGANALETREAVGARMAELEKNFPAGLTTVIPYDTTPFVRLSIEQVVKTLIEAIVLVFIVMFIFLQNWRATIIPTLAVPVVLLGTFAVLYIAGFSINVLTMFAMVLSIGLLVDDAIVVVENVERILEEDPDISIKDATLQSMGEISKIVIGIALILSAVFVPMAFFGGSTGVIYRQFSITLITSMVLSALVALIFTPALCVTLLKRSKSHDKNSTEEQKGFFGWFNRSFYKTSRNYENFVGKSFRFKWLYLILYAAIIGVMAVVFLRIPGSFLPEEDQGIMFTLVQLPAGSTLDETQEVLDKVSDYYFTQEKDNIASVFTIAGFSFAGQGQNMGLAFVRLNDWADRPGEENTAQAVADRAMGYFFTQLNEAQVFAIVPPAITELGNASGFDLMIQD
;
A
#
# COMPACT_ATOMS: atom_id res chain seq x y z
N PRO A 1 -36.27 -15.19 -38.35
CA PRO A 1 -35.11 -14.60 -37.65
C PRO A 1 -33.84 -14.59 -38.48
N SER A 2 -33.54 -15.71 -39.22
CA SER A 2 -32.32 -15.80 -40.06
C SER A 2 -32.27 -14.72 -41.14
N ASP A 3 -33.40 -14.47 -41.82
CA ASP A 3 -33.48 -13.48 -42.90
C ASP A 3 -33.18 -12.07 -42.38
N VAL A 4 -33.57 -11.76 -41.13
CA VAL A 4 -33.27 -10.48 -40.48
C VAL A 4 -31.76 -10.36 -40.18
N VAL A 5 -31.18 -11.40 -39.63
CA VAL A 5 -29.72 -11.41 -39.31
C VAL A 5 -28.90 -11.24 -40.59
N ASP A 6 -29.28 -11.95 -41.69
CA ASP A 6 -28.56 -11.89 -42.94
C ASP A 6 -28.74 -10.51 -43.62
N ALA A 7 -29.91 -9.92 -43.54
CA ALA A 7 -30.17 -8.58 -44.09
C ALA A 7 -29.39 -7.51 -43.29
N VAL A 8 -29.35 -7.62 -41.98
CA VAL A 8 -28.57 -6.69 -41.14
C VAL A 8 -27.10 -6.83 -41.47
N ARG A 9 -26.53 -8.05 -41.52
CA ARG A 9 -25.14 -8.29 -41.89
C ARG A 9 -24.76 -7.74 -43.25
N ALA A 10 -25.66 -7.90 -44.24
CA ALA A 10 -25.43 -7.44 -45.61
C ALA A 10 -25.44 -5.93 -45.75
N GLN A 11 -26.32 -5.22 -44.99
CA GLN A 11 -26.52 -3.78 -45.11
C GLN A 11 -25.79 -2.94 -44.02
N ASN A 12 -25.34 -3.57 -42.97
CA ASN A 12 -24.52 -2.94 -41.94
C ASN A 12 -23.07 -3.53 -41.99
N ALA A 13 -22.39 -3.30 -43.11
CA ALA A 13 -21.07 -3.80 -43.34
C ALA A 13 -20.11 -2.69 -43.79
N GLN A 14 -18.85 -2.79 -43.37
CA GLN A 14 -17.84 -1.86 -43.84
C GLN A 14 -17.40 -2.21 -45.27
N VAL A 15 -17.66 -1.28 -46.18
CA VAL A 15 -17.36 -1.43 -47.60
C VAL A 15 -16.25 -0.45 -47.99
N SER A 16 -15.19 -0.95 -48.63
CA SER A 16 -14.20 -0.08 -49.29
C SER A 16 -14.78 0.38 -50.64
N ALA A 17 -15.10 1.66 -50.75
CA ALA A 17 -15.65 2.21 -51.97
C ALA A 17 -14.65 2.52 -53.09
N GLY A 18 -13.35 2.29 -52.81
CA GLY A 18 -12.23 2.50 -53.75
C GLY A 18 -11.84 3.97 -53.91
N GLN A 19 -11.15 4.23 -55.02
CA GLN A 19 -10.67 5.57 -55.41
C GLN A 19 -11.02 5.88 -56.84
N LEU A 20 -11.44 7.12 -57.08
CA LEU A 20 -11.58 7.68 -58.42
C LEU A 20 -10.19 8.05 -58.94
N GLY A 21 -9.87 7.62 -60.15
CA GLY A 21 -8.58 7.92 -60.77
C GLY A 21 -7.42 7.06 -60.32
N GLN A 22 -7.67 5.84 -59.82
CA GLN A 22 -6.63 4.87 -59.48
C GLN A 22 -5.95 4.35 -60.74
N ALA A 23 -4.65 4.17 -60.74
CA ALA A 23 -3.91 3.56 -61.82
C ALA A 23 -4.18 2.02 -61.92
N PRO A 24 -4.26 1.43 -63.14
CA PRO A 24 -4.03 2.06 -64.46
C PRO A 24 -5.25 2.86 -64.93
N ALA A 25 -5.02 4.05 -65.50
CA ALA A 25 -6.09 4.88 -66.06
C ALA A 25 -6.25 4.57 -67.54
N ASP A 26 -7.49 4.32 -68.01
CA ASP A 26 -7.79 3.96 -69.39
C ASP A 26 -7.45 5.08 -70.40
N THR A 27 -7.29 6.31 -69.93
CA THR A 27 -7.03 7.49 -70.80
C THR A 27 -5.57 7.99 -70.76
N GLY A 28 -4.64 7.29 -70.20
CA GLY A 28 -3.21 7.60 -70.22
C GLY A 28 -2.73 8.79 -69.34
N GLN A 29 -3.65 9.65 -68.84
CA GLN A 29 -3.32 10.70 -67.90
C GLN A 29 -4.29 10.71 -66.75
N GLN A 30 -3.77 10.57 -65.55
CA GLN A 30 -4.52 10.66 -64.32
C GLN A 30 -4.71 12.17 -63.93
N VAL A 31 -5.93 12.67 -64.00
CA VAL A 31 -6.23 14.09 -63.74
C VAL A 31 -6.68 14.35 -62.30
N ILE A 32 -7.31 13.38 -61.66
CA ILE A 32 -7.82 13.49 -60.30
C ILE A 32 -7.61 12.17 -59.56
N ASN A 33 -7.15 12.20 -58.33
CA ASN A 33 -7.20 11.11 -57.38
C ASN A 33 -8.06 11.51 -56.18
N ALA A 34 -9.20 10.86 -56.00
CA ALA A 34 -10.12 11.10 -54.91
C ALA A 34 -10.59 9.80 -54.27
N THR A 35 -10.41 9.67 -52.95
CA THR A 35 -10.92 8.53 -52.20
C THR A 35 -12.44 8.72 -52.05
N VAL A 36 -13.20 7.66 -52.42
CA VAL A 36 -14.67 7.67 -52.21
C VAL A 36 -14.91 7.17 -50.77
N THR A 37 -15.46 8.05 -49.95
CA THR A 37 -15.93 7.70 -48.60
C THR A 37 -17.40 7.43 -48.61
N VAL A 38 -17.82 6.29 -48.09
CA VAL A 38 -19.20 5.87 -47.96
C VAL A 38 -19.46 5.59 -46.46
N GLN A 39 -20.65 5.95 -45.98
CA GLN A 39 -21.10 5.51 -44.67
C GLN A 39 -21.17 3.98 -44.65
N SER A 40 -20.36 3.34 -43.83
CA SER A 40 -20.21 1.88 -43.82
C SER A 40 -21.16 1.21 -42.83
N TYR A 41 -21.30 1.81 -41.63
CA TYR A 41 -22.21 1.30 -40.59
C TYR A 41 -23.39 2.24 -40.35
N LEU A 42 -24.52 1.63 -40.11
CA LEU A 42 -25.73 2.35 -39.69
C LEU A 42 -25.54 2.85 -38.25
N GLN A 43 -25.97 4.07 -37.97
CA GLN A 43 -25.70 4.76 -36.72
C GLN A 43 -26.96 5.05 -35.87
N THR A 44 -28.10 5.06 -36.49
CA THR A 44 -29.36 5.44 -35.84
C THR A 44 -30.41 4.32 -35.93
N PRO A 45 -31.35 4.21 -34.96
CA PRO A 45 -32.45 3.25 -35.04
C PRO A 45 -33.28 3.39 -36.34
N ASP A 46 -33.46 4.60 -36.83
CA ASP A 46 -34.21 4.85 -38.04
C ASP A 46 -33.51 4.33 -39.31
N GLU A 47 -32.17 4.37 -39.34
CA GLU A 47 -31.42 3.74 -40.41
C GLU A 47 -31.57 2.22 -40.37
N PHE A 48 -31.53 1.61 -39.17
CA PHE A 48 -31.77 0.18 -39.01
C PHE A 48 -33.18 -0.22 -39.37
N LYS A 49 -34.23 0.57 -38.99
CA LYS A 49 -35.63 0.33 -39.40
C LYS A 49 -35.79 0.29 -40.92
N ASN A 50 -34.96 1.04 -41.64
CA ASN A 50 -35.02 1.13 -43.10
C ASN A 50 -34.29 -0.04 -43.82
N ILE A 51 -33.63 -0.95 -43.10
CA ILE A 51 -33.01 -2.16 -43.71
C ILE A 51 -34.06 -2.93 -44.51
N LEU A 52 -33.75 -3.24 -45.74
CA LEU A 52 -34.61 -4.02 -46.64
C LEU A 52 -34.49 -5.50 -46.35
N LEU A 53 -35.58 -6.15 -45.93
CA LEU A 53 -35.61 -7.59 -45.66
C LEU A 53 -36.01 -8.38 -46.89
N LYS A 54 -37.04 -7.93 -47.61
CA LYS A 54 -37.57 -8.64 -48.78
C LYS A 54 -38.26 -7.69 -49.76
N THR A 55 -38.21 -8.04 -51.05
CA THR A 55 -38.99 -7.39 -52.08
C THR A 55 -39.74 -8.50 -52.85
N ASP A 56 -41.03 -8.32 -53.04
CA ASP A 56 -41.83 -9.26 -53.83
C ASP A 56 -41.75 -8.98 -55.34
N SER A 57 -42.35 -9.83 -56.14
CA SER A 57 -42.42 -9.69 -57.62
C SER A 57 -43.23 -8.48 -58.08
N SER A 58 -44.05 -7.88 -57.22
CA SER A 58 -44.83 -6.67 -57.50
C SER A 58 -44.09 -5.38 -57.13
N GLY A 59 -42.88 -5.49 -56.50
CA GLY A 59 -42.09 -4.38 -56.05
C GLY A 59 -42.44 -3.89 -54.62
N ALA A 60 -43.31 -4.59 -53.91
CA ALA A 60 -43.60 -4.29 -52.50
C ALA A 60 -42.39 -4.67 -51.63
N LYS A 61 -42.01 -3.77 -50.74
CA LYS A 61 -40.82 -3.87 -49.90
C LYS A 61 -41.22 -4.08 -48.43
N VAL A 62 -40.58 -5.06 -47.77
CA VAL A 62 -40.70 -5.26 -46.34
C VAL A 62 -39.39 -4.77 -45.73
N ARG A 63 -39.46 -3.83 -44.79
CA ARG A 63 -38.33 -3.28 -44.05
C ARG A 63 -38.27 -3.87 -42.64
N LEU A 64 -37.12 -3.74 -42.00
CA LEU A 64 -36.96 -4.22 -40.64
C LEU A 64 -37.97 -3.60 -39.66
N GLY A 65 -38.25 -2.29 -39.75
CA GLY A 65 -39.23 -1.61 -38.95
C GLY A 65 -40.69 -2.03 -39.15
N ASP A 66 -40.99 -2.79 -40.24
CA ASP A 66 -42.34 -3.33 -40.46
C ASP A 66 -42.58 -4.62 -39.64
N VAL A 67 -41.53 -5.30 -39.18
CA VAL A 67 -41.60 -6.62 -38.55
C VAL A 67 -40.88 -6.71 -37.19
N ALA A 68 -40.17 -5.66 -36.78
CA ALA A 68 -39.42 -5.60 -35.55
C ALA A 68 -39.39 -4.18 -34.97
N ASP A 69 -39.39 -4.10 -33.65
CA ASP A 69 -39.10 -2.86 -32.94
C ASP A 69 -37.58 -2.68 -32.87
N VAL A 70 -37.11 -1.49 -33.20
CA VAL A 70 -35.70 -1.13 -33.21
C VAL A 70 -35.47 0.03 -32.24
N GLU A 71 -34.72 -0.23 -31.21
CA GLU A 71 -34.39 0.75 -30.15
C GLU A 71 -32.92 0.69 -29.77
N ILE A 72 -32.42 1.73 -29.12
CA ILE A 72 -31.09 1.73 -28.52
C ILE A 72 -31.21 1.08 -27.15
N GLY A 73 -30.45 0.02 -26.95
CA GLY A 73 -30.42 -0.69 -25.68
C GLY A 73 -28.98 -0.86 -25.14
N SER A 74 -28.86 -1.55 -24.03
CA SER A 74 -27.55 -1.96 -23.49
C SER A 74 -26.96 -3.11 -24.33
N ALA A 75 -25.64 -3.18 -24.39
CA ALA A 75 -24.93 -4.31 -25.00
C ALA A 75 -25.10 -5.61 -24.21
N ASP A 76 -25.30 -5.50 -22.89
CA ASP A 76 -25.51 -6.60 -21.95
C ASP A 76 -26.46 -6.14 -20.83
N TYR A 77 -27.39 -7.01 -20.44
CA TYR A 77 -28.34 -6.84 -19.34
C TYR A 77 -28.05 -7.85 -18.20
N GLY A 78 -26.95 -8.58 -18.28
CA GLY A 78 -26.58 -9.57 -17.28
C GLY A 78 -26.01 -9.00 -15.98
N VAL A 79 -25.76 -7.67 -15.94
CA VAL A 79 -25.20 -6.99 -14.76
C VAL A 79 -26.03 -5.74 -14.44
N VAL A 80 -26.44 -5.61 -13.18
CA VAL A 80 -27.07 -4.41 -12.62
C VAL A 80 -26.21 -3.86 -11.51
N SER A 81 -25.96 -2.55 -11.49
CA SER A 81 -25.18 -1.93 -10.42
C SER A 81 -25.90 -0.70 -9.84
N LEU A 82 -25.85 -0.59 -8.51
CA LEU A 82 -26.43 0.52 -7.75
C LEU A 82 -25.40 1.13 -6.81
N TYR A 83 -25.36 2.45 -6.74
CA TYR A 83 -24.61 3.19 -5.74
C TYR A 83 -25.57 3.87 -4.75
N ASN A 84 -25.54 3.45 -3.49
CA ASN A 84 -26.48 3.90 -2.45
C ASN A 84 -27.95 3.80 -2.92
N GLY A 85 -28.31 2.68 -3.56
CA GLY A 85 -29.65 2.42 -4.08
C GLY A 85 -30.01 3.18 -5.36
N LYS A 86 -29.10 3.92 -6.00
CA LYS A 86 -29.31 4.62 -7.26
C LYS A 86 -28.60 3.91 -8.40
N GLU A 87 -29.21 3.87 -9.57
CA GLU A 87 -28.60 3.28 -10.77
C GLU A 87 -27.22 3.88 -11.05
N ALA A 88 -26.26 3.03 -11.33
CA ALA A 88 -24.88 3.40 -11.59
C ALA A 88 -24.27 2.51 -12.68
N ALA A 89 -23.24 3.03 -13.35
CA ALA A 89 -22.38 2.25 -14.24
C ALA A 89 -20.99 2.18 -13.62
N GLY A 90 -20.50 0.97 -13.37
CA GLY A 90 -19.19 0.72 -12.75
C GLY A 90 -18.06 0.64 -13.75
N LEU A 91 -16.96 1.35 -13.49
CA LEU A 91 -15.69 1.21 -14.21
C LEU A 91 -14.63 0.66 -13.26
N GLY A 92 -14.15 -0.55 -13.50
CA GLY A 92 -13.03 -1.15 -12.78
C GLY A 92 -11.70 -0.76 -13.42
N ILE A 93 -10.80 -0.11 -12.67
CA ILE A 93 -9.47 0.28 -13.12
C ILE A 93 -8.44 -0.48 -12.31
N SER A 94 -7.67 -1.34 -12.97
CA SER A 94 -6.60 -2.12 -12.38
C SER A 94 -5.24 -1.52 -12.69
N LEU A 95 -4.31 -1.62 -11.74
CA LEU A 95 -2.93 -1.20 -11.95
C LEU A 95 -2.20 -2.17 -12.87
N ALA A 96 -1.46 -1.64 -13.83
CA ALA A 96 -0.49 -2.44 -14.57
C ALA A 96 0.68 -2.82 -13.64
N GLY A 97 1.32 -3.96 -13.92
CA GLY A 97 2.46 -4.40 -13.13
C GLY A 97 3.57 -3.33 -13.07
N GLY A 98 3.95 -2.93 -11.87
CA GLY A 98 4.94 -1.89 -11.61
C GLY A 98 4.44 -0.44 -11.67
N ALA A 99 3.15 -0.20 -11.95
CA ALA A 99 2.59 1.16 -11.94
C ALA A 99 2.45 1.71 -10.51
N ASN A 100 2.56 3.04 -10.40
CA ASN A 100 2.36 3.74 -9.14
C ASN A 100 0.87 4.01 -8.90
N ALA A 101 0.32 3.51 -7.78
CA ALA A 101 -1.08 3.64 -7.45
C ALA A 101 -1.53 5.11 -7.28
N LEU A 102 -0.72 5.93 -6.60
CA LEU A 102 -1.04 7.34 -6.35
C LEU A 102 -1.06 8.15 -7.65
N GLU A 103 -0.03 7.98 -8.50
CA GLU A 103 0.04 8.65 -9.80
C GLU A 103 -1.09 8.21 -10.73
N THR A 104 -1.40 6.90 -10.77
CA THR A 104 -2.50 6.37 -11.57
C THR A 104 -3.83 6.96 -11.10
N ARG A 105 -4.05 7.01 -9.77
CA ARG A 105 -5.26 7.61 -9.19
C ARG A 105 -5.42 9.08 -9.56
N GLU A 106 -4.33 9.85 -9.52
CA GLU A 106 -4.34 11.26 -9.91
C GLU A 106 -4.63 11.45 -11.40
N ALA A 107 -3.98 10.65 -12.25
CA ALA A 107 -4.20 10.68 -13.70
C ALA A 107 -5.66 10.31 -14.07
N VAL A 108 -6.21 9.25 -13.44
CA VAL A 108 -7.61 8.85 -13.62
C VAL A 108 -8.55 9.97 -13.16
N GLY A 109 -8.29 10.56 -11.99
CA GLY A 109 -9.10 11.65 -11.45
C GLY A 109 -9.11 12.88 -12.37
N ALA A 110 -7.94 13.26 -12.88
CA ALA A 110 -7.82 14.36 -13.83
C ALA A 110 -8.58 14.08 -15.14
N ARG A 111 -8.48 12.85 -15.66
CA ARG A 111 -9.19 12.45 -16.88
C ARG A 111 -10.70 12.40 -16.67
N MET A 112 -11.17 11.89 -15.54
CA MET A 112 -12.59 11.87 -15.19
C MET A 112 -13.16 13.29 -15.06
N ALA A 113 -12.45 14.20 -14.40
CA ALA A 113 -12.85 15.61 -14.28
C ALA A 113 -12.92 16.33 -15.64
N GLU A 114 -12.10 15.93 -16.61
CA GLU A 114 -12.19 16.42 -17.99
C GLU A 114 -13.46 15.88 -18.72
N LEU A 115 -13.71 14.58 -18.58
CA LEU A 115 -14.83 13.90 -19.21
C LEU A 115 -16.18 14.35 -18.61
N GLU A 116 -16.23 14.60 -17.30
CA GLU A 116 -17.44 15.02 -16.57
C GLU A 116 -18.04 16.32 -17.13
N LYS A 117 -17.22 17.19 -17.72
CA LYS A 117 -17.69 18.41 -18.40
C LYS A 117 -18.64 18.13 -19.57
N ASN A 118 -18.59 16.93 -20.12
CA ASN A 118 -19.39 16.51 -21.26
C ASN A 118 -20.50 15.53 -20.87
N PHE A 119 -20.70 15.28 -19.58
CA PHE A 119 -21.72 14.34 -19.11
C PHE A 119 -23.14 14.94 -19.30
N PRO A 120 -24.13 14.07 -19.54
CA PRO A 120 -25.52 14.48 -19.49
C PRO A 120 -25.89 15.04 -18.12
N ALA A 121 -26.88 15.93 -18.10
CA ALA A 121 -27.40 16.50 -16.87
C ALA A 121 -27.92 15.41 -15.92
N GLY A 122 -27.44 15.43 -14.66
CA GLY A 122 -27.81 14.44 -13.64
C GLY A 122 -26.81 13.26 -13.48
N LEU A 123 -25.84 13.12 -14.37
CA LEU A 123 -24.77 12.13 -14.23
C LEU A 123 -23.57 12.74 -13.48
N THR A 124 -23.10 12.06 -12.43
CA THR A 124 -21.94 12.48 -11.62
C THR A 124 -21.00 11.30 -11.40
N THR A 125 -19.73 11.58 -11.20
CA THR A 125 -18.72 10.57 -10.88
C THR A 125 -18.59 10.38 -9.38
N VAL A 126 -18.57 9.11 -8.93
CA VAL A 126 -18.26 8.72 -7.56
C VAL A 126 -17.20 7.62 -7.57
N ILE A 127 -16.43 7.51 -6.49
CA ILE A 127 -15.41 6.48 -6.35
C ILE A 127 -15.73 5.65 -5.11
N PRO A 128 -16.46 4.54 -5.29
CA PRO A 128 -16.87 3.68 -4.16
C PRO A 128 -15.72 2.85 -3.59
N TYR A 129 -14.72 2.53 -4.40
CA TYR A 129 -13.55 1.75 -4.01
C TYR A 129 -12.27 2.46 -4.42
N ASP A 130 -11.43 2.80 -3.45
CA ASP A 130 -10.14 3.46 -3.64
C ASP A 130 -9.19 3.02 -2.51
N THR A 131 -8.08 2.40 -2.85
CA THR A 131 -7.06 1.96 -1.89
C THR A 131 -6.03 3.06 -1.59
N THR A 132 -5.99 4.13 -2.39
CA THR A 132 -4.95 5.16 -2.28
C THR A 132 -5.06 6.05 -1.04
N PRO A 133 -6.26 6.33 -0.46
CA PRO A 133 -6.35 7.05 0.82
C PRO A 133 -5.59 6.36 1.94
N PHE A 134 -5.71 5.04 2.05
CA PHE A 134 -4.98 4.25 3.03
C PHE A 134 -3.46 4.32 2.81
N VAL A 135 -3.00 4.18 1.57
CA VAL A 135 -1.57 4.30 1.21
C VAL A 135 -1.04 5.69 1.57
N ARG A 136 -1.78 6.74 1.25
CA ARG A 136 -1.40 8.13 1.56
C ARG A 136 -1.32 8.35 3.07
N LEU A 137 -2.34 7.94 3.81
CA LEU A 137 -2.37 8.05 5.28
C LEU A 137 -1.19 7.29 5.91
N SER A 138 -0.91 6.08 5.43
CA SER A 138 0.22 5.27 5.90
C SER A 138 1.56 5.98 5.67
N ILE A 139 1.77 6.58 4.49
CA ILE A 139 2.99 7.34 4.19
C ILE A 139 3.10 8.58 5.10
N GLU A 140 2.01 9.35 5.26
CA GLU A 140 1.98 10.53 6.13
C GLU A 140 2.29 10.16 7.60
N GLN A 141 1.72 9.06 8.08
CA GLN A 141 1.96 8.57 9.44
C GLN A 141 3.41 8.12 9.63
N VAL A 142 4.00 7.47 8.64
CA VAL A 142 5.41 7.09 8.68
C VAL A 142 6.32 8.31 8.68
N VAL A 143 6.06 9.32 7.85
CA VAL A 143 6.82 10.58 7.85
C VAL A 143 6.73 11.28 9.20
N LYS A 144 5.55 11.32 9.81
CA LYS A 144 5.35 11.86 11.16
C LYS A 144 6.16 11.08 12.19
N THR A 145 6.06 9.76 12.19
CA THR A 145 6.83 8.88 13.09
C THR A 145 8.34 9.04 12.91
N LEU A 146 8.79 9.25 11.67
CA LEU A 146 10.19 9.52 11.35
C LEU A 146 10.69 10.81 12.04
N ILE A 147 9.90 11.89 11.96
CA ILE A 147 10.22 13.17 12.62
C ILE A 147 10.19 13.01 14.15
N GLU A 148 9.17 12.33 14.68
CA GLU A 148 9.06 12.05 16.10
C GLU A 148 10.25 11.23 16.62
N ALA A 149 10.70 10.21 15.87
CA ALA A 149 11.87 9.42 16.18
C ALA A 149 13.15 10.26 16.24
N ILE A 150 13.36 11.13 15.25
CA ILE A 150 14.53 12.03 15.23
C ILE A 150 14.52 12.97 16.44
N VAL A 151 13.37 13.54 16.77
CA VAL A 151 13.23 14.42 17.95
C VAL A 151 13.47 13.65 19.25
N LEU A 152 12.90 12.45 19.37
CA LEU A 152 13.09 11.60 20.54
C LEU A 152 14.56 11.22 20.73
N VAL A 153 15.22 10.81 19.66
CA VAL A 153 16.66 10.50 19.65
C VAL A 153 17.48 11.71 20.10
N PHE A 154 17.19 12.90 19.55
CA PHE A 154 17.84 14.14 19.98
C PHE A 154 17.67 14.39 21.46
N ILE A 155 16.45 14.26 22.00
CA ILE A 155 16.17 14.49 23.43
C ILE A 155 16.94 13.48 24.30
N VAL A 156 16.86 12.19 23.97
CA VAL A 156 17.55 11.14 24.72
C VAL A 156 19.06 11.38 24.71
N MET A 157 19.63 11.62 23.54
CA MET A 157 21.07 11.92 23.40
C MET A 157 21.48 13.16 24.17
N PHE A 158 20.66 14.21 24.13
CA PHE A 158 20.94 15.44 24.87
C PHE A 158 20.92 15.24 26.39
N ILE A 159 20.04 14.37 26.89
CA ILE A 159 20.00 14.05 28.33
C ILE A 159 21.29 13.31 28.77
N PHE A 160 21.80 12.39 27.92
CA PHE A 160 22.99 11.59 28.23
C PHE A 160 24.29 12.37 28.02
N LEU A 161 24.46 12.99 26.85
CA LEU A 161 25.68 13.71 26.50
C LEU A 161 25.78 15.10 27.16
N GLN A 162 24.65 15.71 27.49
CA GLN A 162 24.56 17.05 28.10
C GLN A 162 25.32 18.13 27.35
N ASN A 163 25.61 17.86 26.06
CA ASN A 163 26.35 18.72 25.15
C ASN A 163 25.56 18.80 23.81
N TRP A 164 24.93 19.96 23.57
CA TRP A 164 24.08 20.15 22.39
C TRP A 164 24.86 19.98 21.07
N ARG A 165 26.19 20.27 21.07
CA ARG A 165 27.02 20.14 19.86
C ARG A 165 27.33 18.67 19.57
N ALA A 166 27.62 17.90 20.59
CA ALA A 166 27.79 16.45 20.46
C ALA A 166 26.48 15.80 20.00
N THR A 167 25.33 16.24 20.55
CA THR A 167 24.02 15.70 20.22
C THR A 167 23.60 15.99 18.78
N ILE A 168 23.93 17.20 18.25
CA ILE A 168 23.51 17.57 16.88
C ILE A 168 24.25 16.74 15.81
N ILE A 169 25.43 16.20 16.09
CA ILE A 169 26.21 15.42 15.12
C ILE A 169 25.48 14.14 14.69
N PRO A 170 25.07 13.23 15.60
CA PRO A 170 24.26 12.06 15.23
C PRO A 170 22.90 12.46 14.64
N THR A 171 22.30 13.55 15.13
CA THR A 171 21.02 14.04 14.62
C THR A 171 21.11 14.47 13.16
N LEU A 172 22.22 15.07 12.73
CA LEU A 172 22.46 15.42 11.32
C LEU A 172 22.80 14.21 10.45
N ALA A 173 23.38 13.16 11.03
CA ALA A 173 23.69 11.95 10.29
C ALA A 173 22.42 11.24 9.79
N VAL A 174 21.34 11.23 10.57
CA VAL A 174 20.08 10.56 10.21
C VAL A 174 19.47 11.06 8.90
N PRO A 175 19.18 12.36 8.71
CA PRO A 175 18.65 12.85 7.44
C PRO A 175 19.57 12.55 6.24
N VAL A 176 20.89 12.60 6.42
CA VAL A 176 21.86 12.29 5.35
C VAL A 176 21.75 10.85 4.91
N VAL A 177 21.69 9.90 5.85
CA VAL A 177 21.52 8.48 5.53
C VAL A 177 20.16 8.21 4.89
N LEU A 178 19.09 8.80 5.42
CA LEU A 178 17.74 8.63 4.86
C LEU A 178 17.63 9.14 3.42
N LEU A 179 18.13 10.33 3.15
CA LEU A 179 18.16 10.91 1.79
C LEU A 179 19.05 10.08 0.86
N GLY A 180 20.19 9.60 1.36
CA GLY A 180 21.05 8.69 0.61
C GLY A 180 20.36 7.35 0.29
N THR A 181 19.60 6.80 1.23
CA THR A 181 18.80 5.58 1.02
C THR A 181 17.73 5.79 -0.04
N PHE A 182 16.99 6.90 0.01
CA PHE A 182 16.02 7.25 -1.06
C PHE A 182 16.69 7.38 -2.43
N ALA A 183 17.87 7.99 -2.51
CA ALA A 183 18.61 8.12 -3.77
C ALA A 183 18.98 6.73 -4.35
N VAL A 184 19.44 5.80 -3.51
CA VAL A 184 19.76 4.44 -3.93
C VAL A 184 18.52 3.67 -4.36
N LEU A 185 17.41 3.79 -3.61
CA LEU A 185 16.13 3.17 -3.97
C LEU A 185 15.63 3.68 -5.34
N TYR A 186 15.74 4.98 -5.58
CA TYR A 186 15.39 5.58 -6.87
C TYR A 186 16.24 5.02 -8.02
N ILE A 187 17.56 4.93 -7.85
CA ILE A 187 18.47 4.36 -8.85
C ILE A 187 18.17 2.86 -9.09
N ALA A 188 17.77 2.14 -8.04
CA ALA A 188 17.40 0.72 -8.12
C ALA A 188 15.99 0.50 -8.73
N GLY A 189 15.25 1.56 -9.07
CA GLY A 189 13.91 1.49 -9.65
C GLY A 189 12.81 1.10 -8.65
N PHE A 190 13.05 1.29 -7.35
CA PHE A 190 12.05 1.05 -6.31
C PHE A 190 11.20 2.30 -6.06
N SER A 191 9.92 2.08 -5.79
CA SER A 191 8.99 3.13 -5.38
C SER A 191 9.00 3.35 -3.87
N ILE A 192 8.61 4.55 -3.47
CA ILE A 192 8.24 4.83 -2.07
C ILE A 192 6.88 4.17 -1.83
N ASN A 193 6.84 3.21 -0.93
CA ASN A 193 5.64 2.49 -0.52
C ASN A 193 5.69 2.21 0.99
N VAL A 194 4.61 1.68 1.53
CA VAL A 194 4.47 1.40 2.97
C VAL A 194 5.63 0.54 3.49
N LEU A 195 6.05 -0.48 2.74
CA LEU A 195 7.11 -1.41 3.14
C LEU A 195 8.50 -0.77 3.16
N THR A 196 8.84 0.02 2.12
CA THR A 196 10.11 0.74 2.09
C THR A 196 10.17 1.80 3.19
N MET A 197 9.03 2.44 3.48
CA MET A 197 8.92 3.40 4.57
C MET A 197 9.02 2.76 5.95
N PHE A 198 8.40 1.59 6.19
CA PHE A 198 8.60 0.83 7.43
C PHE A 198 10.05 0.39 7.61
N ALA A 199 10.71 -0.07 6.55
CA ALA A 199 12.13 -0.39 6.62
C ALA A 199 12.98 0.83 7.01
N MET A 200 12.63 2.01 6.48
CA MET A 200 13.29 3.27 6.80
C MET A 200 13.12 3.65 8.29
N VAL A 201 11.90 3.55 8.83
CA VAL A 201 11.64 3.81 10.27
C VAL A 201 12.42 2.85 11.14
N LEU A 202 12.37 1.56 10.82
CA LEU A 202 13.13 0.55 11.55
C LEU A 202 14.64 0.82 11.50
N SER A 203 15.14 1.26 10.35
CA SER A 203 16.57 1.56 10.18
C SER A 203 17.03 2.74 11.03
N ILE A 204 16.19 3.72 11.37
CA ILE A 204 16.60 4.89 12.18
C ILE A 204 17.22 4.47 13.50
N GLY A 205 16.58 3.54 14.21
CA GLY A 205 17.09 3.04 15.49
C GLY A 205 18.46 2.38 15.37
N LEU A 206 18.74 1.76 14.22
CA LEU A 206 20.03 1.12 13.94
C LEU A 206 21.08 2.11 13.43
N LEU A 207 20.64 3.13 12.69
CA LEU A 207 21.49 4.14 12.05
C LEU A 207 22.14 5.11 13.06
N VAL A 208 21.36 5.49 14.07
CA VAL A 208 21.80 6.49 15.05
C VAL A 208 22.94 5.95 15.89
N ASP A 209 22.93 4.65 16.16
CA ASP A 209 23.87 4.00 17.05
C ASP A 209 25.33 4.11 16.54
N ASP A 210 25.55 3.92 15.24
CA ASP A 210 26.88 4.05 14.62
C ASP A 210 27.49 5.45 14.83
N ALA A 211 26.70 6.49 14.63
CA ALA A 211 27.14 7.87 14.82
C ALA A 211 27.33 8.23 16.31
N ILE A 212 26.51 7.66 17.19
CA ILE A 212 26.62 7.84 18.65
C ILE A 212 27.94 7.28 19.13
N VAL A 213 28.26 6.04 18.78
CA VAL A 213 29.52 5.37 19.22
C VAL A 213 30.75 6.17 18.81
N VAL A 214 30.72 6.79 17.61
CA VAL A 214 31.83 7.66 17.18
C VAL A 214 31.97 8.88 18.09
N VAL A 215 30.86 9.60 18.33
CA VAL A 215 30.86 10.85 19.13
C VAL A 215 31.26 10.55 20.59
N GLU A 216 30.66 9.50 21.18
CA GLU A 216 30.91 9.08 22.54
C GLU A 216 32.38 8.71 22.73
N ASN A 217 32.99 7.93 21.81
CA ASN A 217 34.36 7.57 21.89
C ASN A 217 35.31 8.77 21.73
N VAL A 218 34.96 9.74 20.89
CA VAL A 218 35.76 10.99 20.79
C VAL A 218 35.66 11.80 22.07
N GLU A 219 34.46 11.94 22.66
CA GLU A 219 34.30 12.62 23.95
C GLU A 219 35.06 11.91 25.09
N ARG A 220 35.01 10.57 25.14
CA ARG A 220 35.76 9.78 26.11
C ARG A 220 37.28 10.03 26.02
N ILE A 221 37.84 10.05 24.81
CA ILE A 221 39.27 10.32 24.61
C ILE A 221 39.65 11.74 25.05
N LEU A 222 38.76 12.73 24.73
CA LEU A 222 38.94 14.12 25.16
C LEU A 222 38.87 14.32 26.69
N GLU A 223 38.12 13.45 27.39
CA GLU A 223 38.04 13.42 28.87
C GLU A 223 39.26 12.72 29.50
N GLU A 224 39.77 11.65 28.87
CA GLU A 224 40.92 10.89 29.36
C GLU A 224 42.24 11.66 29.18
N ASP A 225 42.39 12.39 28.08
CA ASP A 225 43.56 13.23 27.80
C ASP A 225 43.17 14.69 27.56
N PRO A 226 43.22 15.54 28.60
CA PRO A 226 42.86 16.95 28.48
C PRO A 226 43.73 17.77 27.52
N ASP A 227 44.91 17.30 27.14
CA ASP A 227 45.86 18.04 26.29
C ASP A 227 45.78 17.68 24.82
N ILE A 228 45.12 16.54 24.47
CA ILE A 228 44.95 16.09 23.09
C ILE A 228 44.12 17.07 22.26
N SER A 229 44.46 17.30 21.00
CA SER A 229 43.64 18.11 20.10
C SER A 229 42.35 17.34 19.70
N ILE A 230 41.25 18.07 19.41
CA ILE A 230 39.99 17.43 18.96
C ILE A 230 40.23 16.58 17.71
N LYS A 231 41.10 17.05 16.81
CA LYS A 231 41.48 16.31 15.60
C LYS A 231 42.19 15.01 15.93
N ASP A 232 43.16 15.05 16.83
CA ASP A 232 43.95 13.86 17.19
C ASP A 232 43.10 12.86 18.01
N ALA A 233 42.24 13.35 18.91
CA ALA A 233 41.26 12.52 19.59
C ALA A 233 40.29 11.84 18.61
N THR A 234 39.83 12.56 17.57
CA THR A 234 38.99 11.96 16.53
C THR A 234 39.73 10.92 15.71
N LEU A 235 40.97 11.18 15.34
CA LEU A 235 41.81 10.21 14.62
C LEU A 235 42.08 8.94 15.45
N GLN A 236 42.37 9.09 16.74
CA GLN A 236 42.52 7.99 17.65
C GLN A 236 41.23 7.18 17.79
N SER A 237 40.10 7.86 18.01
CA SER A 237 38.78 7.24 18.06
C SER A 237 38.53 6.39 16.81
N MET A 238 38.78 6.94 15.63
CA MET A 238 38.56 6.21 14.39
C MET A 238 39.47 4.99 14.25
N GLY A 239 40.70 5.06 14.76
CA GLY A 239 41.58 3.91 14.84
C GLY A 239 41.05 2.75 15.69
N GLU A 240 40.35 3.09 16.79
CA GLU A 240 39.77 2.13 17.74
C GLU A 240 38.46 1.51 17.21
N ILE A 241 37.56 2.32 16.67
CA ILE A 241 36.16 1.90 16.41
C ILE A 241 35.83 1.56 14.95
N SER A 242 36.64 1.98 13.97
CA SER A 242 36.30 1.76 12.54
C SER A 242 36.05 0.30 12.21
N LYS A 243 36.86 -0.61 12.74
CA LYS A 243 36.69 -2.06 12.52
C LYS A 243 35.39 -2.59 13.12
N ILE A 244 34.97 -2.02 14.25
CA ILE A 244 33.75 -2.41 14.97
C ILE A 244 32.54 -1.96 14.16
N VAL A 245 32.49 -0.70 13.74
CA VAL A 245 31.39 -0.14 12.91
C VAL A 245 31.23 -0.92 11.60
N ILE A 246 32.34 -1.18 10.88
CA ILE A 246 32.29 -2.00 9.66
C ILE A 246 31.80 -3.42 9.97
N GLY A 247 32.26 -4.03 11.06
CA GLY A 247 31.85 -5.36 11.48
C GLY A 247 30.35 -5.44 11.77
N ILE A 248 29.80 -4.47 12.49
CA ILE A 248 28.36 -4.39 12.80
C ILE A 248 27.54 -4.25 11.52
N ALA A 249 27.91 -3.30 10.64
CA ALA A 249 27.21 -3.09 9.38
C ALA A 249 27.21 -4.33 8.48
N LEU A 250 28.36 -5.05 8.40
CA LEU A 250 28.45 -6.29 7.63
C LEU A 250 27.60 -7.41 8.22
N ILE A 251 27.63 -7.61 9.54
CA ILE A 251 26.85 -8.65 10.21
C ILE A 251 25.35 -8.40 10.03
N LEU A 252 24.89 -7.17 10.29
CA LEU A 252 23.49 -6.80 10.14
C LEU A 252 23.05 -6.92 8.68
N SER A 253 23.85 -6.43 7.73
CA SER A 253 23.53 -6.58 6.30
C SER A 253 23.47 -8.06 5.91
N ALA A 254 24.38 -8.90 6.39
CA ALA A 254 24.40 -10.34 6.08
C ALA A 254 23.13 -11.07 6.54
N VAL A 255 22.49 -10.63 7.62
CA VAL A 255 21.21 -11.19 8.10
C VAL A 255 20.08 -10.94 7.11
N PHE A 256 20.08 -9.77 6.46
CA PHE A 256 19.00 -9.38 5.53
C PHE A 256 19.27 -9.81 4.08
N VAL A 257 20.52 -10.11 3.70
CA VAL A 257 20.88 -10.55 2.34
C VAL A 257 20.04 -11.75 1.86
N PRO A 258 19.83 -12.84 2.63
CA PRO A 258 19.02 -13.96 2.17
C PRO A 258 17.58 -13.58 1.79
N MET A 259 16.98 -12.62 2.51
CA MET A 259 15.63 -12.16 2.24
C MET A 259 15.51 -11.42 0.90
N ALA A 260 16.59 -10.80 0.42
CA ALA A 260 16.62 -10.14 -0.88
C ALA A 260 16.55 -11.11 -2.07
N PHE A 261 16.80 -12.41 -1.83
CA PHE A 261 16.78 -13.46 -2.87
C PHE A 261 15.54 -14.36 -2.84
N PHE A 262 14.57 -14.09 -1.98
CA PHE A 262 13.33 -14.85 -1.99
C PHE A 262 12.60 -14.69 -3.33
N GLY A 263 12.04 -15.80 -3.81
CA GLY A 263 11.25 -15.87 -5.04
C GLY A 263 9.74 -15.70 -4.80
N GLY A 264 8.99 -15.61 -5.89
CA GLY A 264 7.53 -15.47 -5.86
C GLY A 264 7.04 -14.06 -5.52
N SER A 265 5.73 -13.90 -5.41
CA SER A 265 5.09 -12.58 -5.12
C SER A 265 5.53 -12.02 -3.78
N THR A 266 5.65 -12.87 -2.75
CA THR A 266 6.19 -12.48 -1.45
C THR A 266 7.65 -12.03 -1.51
N GLY A 267 8.42 -12.58 -2.45
CA GLY A 267 9.82 -12.21 -2.67
C GLY A 267 10.01 -10.75 -3.08
N VAL A 268 9.05 -10.16 -3.80
CA VAL A 268 9.11 -8.73 -4.16
C VAL A 268 9.07 -7.86 -2.90
N ILE A 269 8.21 -8.22 -1.94
CA ILE A 269 8.05 -7.55 -0.64
C ILE A 269 9.33 -7.63 0.17
N TYR A 270 9.81 -8.85 0.41
CA TYR A 270 11.04 -9.09 1.18
C TYR A 270 12.26 -8.43 0.55
N ARG A 271 12.33 -8.42 -0.79
CA ARG A 271 13.44 -7.78 -1.52
C ARG A 271 13.48 -6.28 -1.29
N GLN A 272 12.35 -5.58 -1.46
CA GLN A 272 12.30 -4.13 -1.25
C GLN A 272 12.64 -3.75 0.19
N PHE A 273 12.06 -4.46 1.15
CA PHE A 273 12.32 -4.26 2.57
C PHE A 273 13.81 -4.49 2.91
N SER A 274 14.37 -5.62 2.48
CA SER A 274 15.76 -5.99 2.77
C SER A 274 16.77 -5.07 2.11
N ILE A 275 16.57 -4.72 0.83
CA ILE A 275 17.46 -3.80 0.13
C ILE A 275 17.44 -2.43 0.78
N THR A 276 16.26 -1.95 1.22
CA THR A 276 16.17 -0.68 1.96
C THR A 276 16.99 -0.72 3.24
N LEU A 277 16.86 -1.78 4.05
CA LEU A 277 17.62 -1.94 5.29
C LEU A 277 19.13 -2.07 5.03
N ILE A 278 19.53 -2.93 4.10
CA ILE A 278 20.95 -3.12 3.76
C ILE A 278 21.56 -1.81 3.30
N THR A 279 20.88 -1.09 2.41
CA THR A 279 21.33 0.21 1.89
C THR A 279 21.51 1.22 3.00
N SER A 280 20.50 1.34 3.88
CA SER A 280 20.56 2.26 5.01
C SER A 280 21.70 1.94 5.97
N MET A 281 21.95 0.66 6.29
CA MET A 281 23.05 0.22 7.15
C MET A 281 24.42 0.50 6.54
N VAL A 282 24.59 0.21 5.25
CA VAL A 282 25.86 0.51 4.55
C VAL A 282 26.11 2.02 4.51
N LEU A 283 25.09 2.81 4.22
CA LEU A 283 25.20 4.27 4.23
C LEU A 283 25.46 4.82 5.65
N SER A 284 24.84 4.22 6.69
CA SER A 284 25.11 4.57 8.08
C SER A 284 26.61 4.41 8.42
N ALA A 285 27.17 3.24 8.13
CA ALA A 285 28.58 2.99 8.36
C ALA A 285 29.47 4.00 7.60
N LEU A 286 29.14 4.31 6.34
CA LEU A 286 29.87 5.31 5.56
C LEU A 286 29.77 6.71 6.19
N VAL A 287 28.61 7.13 6.63
CA VAL A 287 28.37 8.40 7.32
C VAL A 287 29.09 8.44 8.66
N ALA A 288 29.05 7.33 9.43
CA ALA A 288 29.76 7.22 10.70
C ALA A 288 31.30 7.26 10.53
N LEU A 289 31.84 6.73 9.43
CA LEU A 289 33.27 6.68 9.17
C LEU A 289 33.81 7.96 8.50
N ILE A 290 32.99 8.72 7.79
CA ILE A 290 33.42 9.87 6.99
C ILE A 290 32.82 11.18 7.52
N PHE A 291 31.51 11.25 7.58
CA PHE A 291 30.77 12.49 7.88
C PHE A 291 30.80 12.82 9.37
N THR A 292 30.57 11.84 10.24
CA THR A 292 30.55 12.02 11.69
C THR A 292 31.90 12.50 12.23
N PRO A 293 33.06 11.92 11.87
CA PRO A 293 34.36 12.42 12.30
C PRO A 293 34.65 13.85 11.81
N ALA A 294 34.26 14.18 10.58
CA ALA A 294 34.41 15.54 10.06
C ALA A 294 33.57 16.56 10.87
N LEU A 295 32.34 16.17 11.25
CA LEU A 295 31.51 17.00 12.14
C LEU A 295 32.09 17.08 13.56
N CYS A 296 32.67 16.02 14.09
CA CYS A 296 33.33 16.07 15.40
C CYS A 296 34.45 17.12 15.41
N VAL A 297 35.33 17.11 14.41
CA VAL A 297 36.43 18.08 14.31
C VAL A 297 35.93 19.54 14.15
N THR A 298 34.80 19.72 13.47
CA THR A 298 34.28 21.07 13.14
C THR A 298 33.35 21.65 14.21
N LEU A 299 32.51 20.81 14.80
CA LEU A 299 31.43 21.27 15.71
C LEU A 299 31.75 21.09 17.18
N LEU A 300 32.53 20.07 17.56
CA LEU A 300 32.90 19.88 18.97
C LEU A 300 33.79 21.05 19.44
N LYS A 301 33.52 21.47 20.65
CA LYS A 301 34.39 22.42 21.37
C LYS A 301 34.73 21.80 22.70
N ARG A 302 35.96 21.98 23.13
CA ARG A 302 36.37 21.57 24.49
C ARG A 302 35.43 22.20 25.51
N SER A 303 34.70 21.33 26.21
CA SER A 303 34.03 21.74 27.44
C SER A 303 35.08 22.03 28.49
N LYS A 304 35.05 23.23 29.07
CA LYS A 304 35.94 23.53 30.20
C LYS A 304 35.49 22.64 31.36
N SER A 305 36.35 21.61 31.63
CA SER A 305 36.33 20.78 32.84
C SER A 305 34.97 20.18 33.25
N HIS A 306 34.72 18.95 32.86
CA HIS A 306 34.07 18.02 33.79
C HIS A 306 35.15 17.53 34.77
N ASP A 307 35.45 18.36 35.75
CA ASP A 307 36.20 17.93 36.90
C ASP A 307 35.39 16.84 37.61
N LYS A 308 35.87 15.62 37.72
CA LYS A 308 35.16 14.49 38.34
C LYS A 308 34.61 14.80 39.73
N ASN A 309 35.14 15.84 40.37
CA ASN A 309 34.66 16.35 41.68
C ASN A 309 33.45 17.29 41.57
N SER A 310 33.09 17.80 40.38
CA SER A 310 31.96 18.73 40.22
C SER A 310 30.61 18.06 39.98
N THR A 311 30.56 16.75 39.83
CA THR A 311 29.33 15.99 39.55
C THR A 311 28.35 16.02 40.73
N GLU A 312 28.85 16.22 41.96
CA GLU A 312 28.00 16.33 43.17
C GLU A 312 27.38 17.72 43.36
N GLU A 313 27.90 18.78 42.71
CA GLU A 313 27.44 20.15 42.87
C GLU A 313 26.43 20.62 41.79
N GLN A 314 26.21 19.82 40.74
CA GLN A 314 25.23 20.20 39.72
C GLN A 314 23.80 20.20 40.30
N LYS A 315 23.19 21.40 40.30
CA LYS A 315 21.80 21.63 40.76
C LYS A 315 20.84 21.50 39.56
N GLY A 316 19.60 21.11 39.84
CA GLY A 316 18.55 21.00 38.82
C GLY A 316 18.38 19.59 38.23
N PHE A 317 17.69 19.50 37.07
CA PHE A 317 17.33 18.23 36.44
C PHE A 317 18.54 17.37 36.12
N PHE A 318 19.58 17.93 35.49
CA PHE A 318 20.79 17.19 35.14
C PHE A 318 21.54 16.65 36.37
N GLY A 319 21.61 17.42 37.44
CA GLY A 319 22.21 16.93 38.71
C GLY A 319 21.40 15.78 39.33
N TRP A 320 20.10 15.81 39.29
CA TRP A 320 19.25 14.70 39.70
C TRP A 320 19.44 13.48 38.82
N PHE A 321 19.44 13.68 37.47
CA PHE A 321 19.66 12.60 36.50
C PHE A 321 20.99 11.91 36.71
N ASN A 322 22.09 12.67 36.81
CA ASN A 322 23.43 12.14 36.99
C ASN A 322 23.54 11.34 38.29
N ARG A 323 23.06 11.85 39.41
CA ARG A 323 23.05 11.12 40.69
C ARG A 323 22.25 9.81 40.60
N SER A 324 21.07 9.85 39.95
CA SER A 324 20.24 8.67 39.76
C SER A 324 20.94 7.64 38.89
N PHE A 325 21.56 8.09 37.80
CA PHE A 325 22.30 7.24 36.87
C PHE A 325 23.50 6.57 37.53
N TYR A 326 24.33 7.33 38.25
CA TYR A 326 25.45 6.78 39.02
C TYR A 326 25.03 5.76 40.08
N LYS A 327 23.96 6.05 40.80
CA LYS A 327 23.39 5.11 41.76
C LYS A 327 22.94 3.82 41.12
N THR A 328 22.27 3.93 39.97
CA THR A 328 21.78 2.77 39.20
C THR A 328 22.97 1.97 38.63
N SER A 329 23.94 2.64 38.06
CA SER A 329 25.17 2.02 37.52
C SER A 329 25.91 1.24 38.59
N ARG A 330 26.11 1.84 39.77
CA ARG A 330 26.77 1.18 40.91
C ARG A 330 25.96 -0.01 41.44
N ASN A 331 24.65 0.13 41.49
CA ASN A 331 23.79 -0.99 41.88
C ASN A 331 23.85 -2.13 40.87
N TYR A 332 23.89 -1.79 39.57
CA TYR A 332 24.06 -2.77 38.48
C TYR A 332 25.39 -3.49 38.56
N GLU A 333 26.50 -2.76 38.77
CA GLU A 333 27.82 -3.33 38.95
C GLU A 333 27.85 -4.33 40.15
N ASN A 334 27.30 -3.95 41.29
CA ASN A 334 27.15 -4.79 42.45
C ASN A 334 26.27 -6.03 42.18
N PHE A 335 25.19 -5.84 41.42
CA PHE A 335 24.29 -6.93 41.01
C PHE A 335 25.00 -7.93 40.11
N VAL A 336 25.72 -7.45 39.08
CA VAL A 336 26.49 -8.29 38.18
C VAL A 336 27.58 -9.07 38.98
N GLY A 337 28.30 -8.38 39.86
CA GLY A 337 29.31 -9.02 40.71
C GLY A 337 28.73 -10.16 41.60
N LYS A 338 27.53 -9.94 42.15
CA LYS A 338 26.82 -10.99 42.91
C LYS A 338 26.27 -12.10 42.00
N SER A 339 25.88 -11.79 40.77
CA SER A 339 25.34 -12.75 39.81
C SER A 339 26.32 -13.82 39.40
N PHE A 340 27.63 -13.51 39.34
CA PHE A 340 28.68 -14.50 39.09
C PHE A 340 28.74 -15.62 40.13
N ARG A 341 28.32 -15.31 41.37
CA ARG A 341 28.25 -16.31 42.45
C ARG A 341 27.12 -17.32 42.23
N PHE A 342 26.05 -16.92 41.53
CA PHE A 342 24.88 -17.73 41.26
C PHE A 342 24.76 -18.12 39.77
N LYS A 343 25.89 -18.23 39.06
CA LYS A 343 25.93 -18.49 37.62
C LYS A 343 25.08 -19.68 37.16
N TRP A 344 25.04 -20.76 37.95
CA TRP A 344 24.21 -21.93 37.63
C TRP A 344 22.72 -21.66 37.74
N LEU A 345 22.28 -20.86 38.70
CA LEU A 345 20.87 -20.45 38.82
C LEU A 345 20.43 -19.61 37.60
N TYR A 346 21.29 -18.65 37.17
CA TYR A 346 20.98 -17.87 35.99
C TYR A 346 20.99 -18.70 34.70
N LEU A 347 21.83 -19.70 34.62
CA LEU A 347 21.86 -20.62 33.47
C LEU A 347 20.60 -21.48 33.42
N ILE A 348 20.09 -21.96 34.55
CA ILE A 348 18.83 -22.68 34.65
C ILE A 348 17.65 -21.77 34.27
N LEU A 349 17.63 -20.51 34.79
CA LEU A 349 16.62 -19.52 34.45
C LEU A 349 16.64 -19.24 32.96
N TYR A 350 17.81 -19.06 32.35
CA TYR A 350 17.98 -18.84 30.92
C TYR A 350 17.44 -20.03 30.10
N ALA A 351 17.77 -21.26 30.51
CA ALA A 351 17.25 -22.46 29.87
C ALA A 351 15.71 -22.55 29.99
N ALA A 352 15.14 -22.18 31.15
CA ALA A 352 13.72 -22.13 31.36
C ALA A 352 13.02 -21.09 30.44
N ILE A 353 13.63 -19.90 30.29
CA ILE A 353 13.13 -18.86 29.37
C ILE A 353 13.14 -19.36 27.92
N ILE A 354 14.23 -20.03 27.49
CA ILE A 354 14.30 -20.63 26.15
C ILE A 354 13.20 -21.70 25.99
N GLY A 355 12.99 -22.53 27.00
CA GLY A 355 11.91 -23.53 26.98
C GLY A 355 10.51 -22.93 26.82
N VAL A 356 10.22 -21.88 27.61
CA VAL A 356 8.96 -21.12 27.50
C VAL A 356 8.82 -20.50 26.13
N MET A 357 9.88 -19.85 25.63
CA MET A 357 9.90 -19.23 24.29
C MET A 357 9.60 -20.26 23.19
N ALA A 358 10.22 -21.44 23.26
CA ALA A 358 9.97 -22.52 22.30
C ALA A 358 8.50 -22.97 22.33
N VAL A 359 7.93 -23.16 23.54
CA VAL A 359 6.52 -23.54 23.70
C VAL A 359 5.58 -22.46 23.14
N VAL A 360 5.84 -21.19 23.42
CA VAL A 360 5.05 -20.07 22.90
C VAL A 360 5.16 -20.00 21.38
N PHE A 361 6.38 -20.10 20.84
CA PHE A 361 6.62 -20.08 19.40
C PHE A 361 5.85 -21.17 18.64
N LEU A 362 5.78 -22.38 19.20
CA LEU A 362 5.05 -23.48 18.59
C LEU A 362 3.53 -23.31 18.67
N ARG A 363 3.02 -22.39 19.51
CA ARG A 363 1.59 -22.13 19.69
C ARG A 363 1.09 -20.86 18.98
N ILE A 364 2.00 -20.02 18.53
CA ILE A 364 1.62 -18.80 17.80
C ILE A 364 1.09 -19.21 16.42
N PRO A 365 -0.14 -18.80 16.05
CA PRO A 365 -0.65 -19.04 14.71
C PRO A 365 0.23 -18.30 13.69
N GLY A 366 0.61 -19.00 12.62
CA GLY A 366 1.35 -18.39 11.52
C GLY A 366 0.42 -17.53 10.67
N SER A 367 0.75 -16.25 10.51
CA SER A 367 0.12 -15.35 9.54
C SER A 367 1.22 -14.64 8.75
N PHE A 368 0.92 -14.28 7.51
CA PHE A 368 1.90 -13.60 6.66
C PHE A 368 2.00 -12.10 6.97
N LEU A 369 0.86 -11.45 7.08
CA LEU A 369 0.73 -10.04 7.47
C LEU A 369 -0.42 -9.89 8.46
N PRO A 370 -0.35 -8.93 9.39
CA PRO A 370 -1.49 -8.58 10.21
C PRO A 370 -2.63 -8.03 9.34
N GLU A 371 -3.85 -8.26 9.76
CA GLU A 371 -5.02 -7.64 9.14
C GLU A 371 -4.99 -6.14 9.40
N GLU A 372 -5.23 -5.36 8.33
CA GLU A 372 -5.21 -3.91 8.37
C GLU A 372 -6.58 -3.37 8.02
N ASP A 373 -7.04 -2.37 8.77
CA ASP A 373 -8.27 -1.66 8.46
C ASP A 373 -8.05 -0.63 7.36
N GLN A 374 -8.36 -1.02 6.12
CA GLN A 374 -8.24 -0.16 4.94
C GLN A 374 -9.45 0.76 4.72
N GLY A 375 -10.45 0.76 5.63
CA GLY A 375 -11.67 1.54 5.50
C GLY A 375 -12.65 1.01 4.45
N ILE A 376 -12.48 -0.24 4.03
CA ILE A 376 -13.26 -0.87 2.95
C ILE A 376 -13.49 -2.33 3.31
N MET A 377 -14.64 -2.86 2.91
CA MET A 377 -14.96 -4.28 2.97
C MET A 377 -15.77 -4.70 1.73
N PHE A 378 -15.76 -5.98 1.44
CA PHE A 378 -16.55 -6.59 0.37
C PHE A 378 -17.62 -7.48 0.96
N THR A 379 -18.79 -7.49 0.32
CA THR A 379 -19.81 -8.48 0.66
C THR A 379 -20.13 -9.28 -0.60
N LEU A 380 -19.79 -10.57 -0.55
CA LEU A 380 -20.05 -11.54 -1.60
C LEU A 380 -21.41 -12.16 -1.36
N VAL A 381 -22.24 -12.21 -2.40
CA VAL A 381 -23.57 -12.80 -2.37
C VAL A 381 -23.61 -13.92 -3.40
N GLN A 382 -24.01 -15.13 -2.96
CA GLN A 382 -24.15 -16.27 -3.84
C GLN A 382 -25.51 -16.95 -3.57
N LEU A 383 -26.37 -16.90 -4.56
CA LEU A 383 -27.65 -17.60 -4.55
C LEU A 383 -27.50 -19.01 -5.14
N PRO A 384 -28.47 -19.91 -4.92
CA PRO A 384 -28.52 -21.22 -5.56
C PRO A 384 -28.48 -21.12 -7.10
N ALA A 385 -27.97 -22.16 -7.75
CA ALA A 385 -27.95 -22.23 -9.20
C ALA A 385 -29.39 -22.16 -9.76
N GLY A 386 -29.58 -21.31 -10.75
CA GLY A 386 -30.89 -21.07 -11.37
C GLY A 386 -31.66 -19.86 -10.81
N SER A 387 -31.13 -19.19 -9.79
CA SER A 387 -31.68 -17.90 -9.33
C SER A 387 -31.52 -16.82 -10.38
N THR A 388 -32.49 -15.92 -10.43
CA THR A 388 -32.54 -14.80 -11.38
C THR A 388 -31.71 -13.62 -10.91
N LEU A 389 -31.44 -12.68 -11.84
CA LEU A 389 -30.76 -11.44 -11.52
C LEU A 389 -31.56 -10.58 -10.53
N ASP A 390 -32.92 -10.58 -10.66
CA ASP A 390 -33.82 -9.82 -9.77
C ASP A 390 -33.77 -10.36 -8.34
N GLU A 391 -33.77 -11.69 -8.15
CA GLU A 391 -33.61 -12.31 -6.83
C GLU A 391 -32.25 -11.95 -6.19
N THR A 392 -31.19 -11.91 -6.98
CA THR A 392 -29.87 -11.49 -6.52
C THR A 392 -29.86 -10.00 -6.12
N GLN A 393 -30.55 -9.16 -6.88
CA GLN A 393 -30.69 -7.74 -6.55
C GLN A 393 -31.47 -7.56 -5.25
N GLU A 394 -32.56 -8.29 -5.03
CA GLU A 394 -33.33 -8.24 -3.77
C GLU A 394 -32.48 -8.59 -2.53
N VAL A 395 -31.58 -9.57 -2.65
CA VAL A 395 -30.66 -9.93 -1.55
C VAL A 395 -29.63 -8.81 -1.35
N LEU A 396 -29.10 -8.22 -2.43
CA LEU A 396 -28.17 -7.09 -2.33
C LEU A 396 -28.82 -5.86 -1.71
N ASP A 397 -30.11 -5.61 -1.98
CA ASP A 397 -30.88 -4.54 -1.37
C ASP A 397 -31.01 -4.77 0.16
N LYS A 398 -31.32 -6.00 0.61
CA LYS A 398 -31.32 -6.36 2.04
C LYS A 398 -29.95 -6.19 2.69
N VAL A 399 -28.88 -6.53 1.99
CA VAL A 399 -27.50 -6.30 2.44
C VAL A 399 -27.21 -4.82 2.60
N SER A 400 -27.61 -4.01 1.61
CA SER A 400 -27.46 -2.55 1.63
C SER A 400 -28.25 -1.93 2.77
N ASP A 401 -29.49 -2.34 2.97
CA ASP A 401 -30.36 -1.88 4.06
C ASP A 401 -29.76 -2.20 5.44
N TYR A 402 -29.19 -3.39 5.63
CA TYR A 402 -28.46 -3.71 6.86
C TYR A 402 -27.36 -2.69 7.14
N TYR A 403 -26.52 -2.42 6.18
CA TYR A 403 -25.39 -1.48 6.36
C TYR A 403 -25.88 -0.07 6.68
N PHE A 404 -26.90 0.42 6.01
CA PHE A 404 -27.41 1.78 6.26
C PHE A 404 -28.29 1.90 7.52
N THR A 405 -28.78 0.79 8.07
CA THR A 405 -29.64 0.82 9.28
C THR A 405 -28.90 0.41 10.53
N GLN A 406 -28.18 -0.72 10.51
CA GLN A 406 -27.52 -1.29 11.67
C GLN A 406 -26.10 -0.75 11.86
N GLU A 407 -25.40 -0.44 10.77
CA GLU A 407 -24.03 0.05 10.76
C GLU A 407 -23.91 1.50 10.25
N LYS A 408 -24.98 2.28 10.32
CA LYS A 408 -25.10 3.63 9.74
C LYS A 408 -23.98 4.59 10.15
N ASP A 409 -23.47 4.44 11.39
CA ASP A 409 -22.44 5.32 11.94
C ASP A 409 -21.02 4.94 11.42
N ASN A 410 -20.89 3.71 10.88
CA ASN A 410 -19.66 3.18 10.34
C ASN A 410 -19.56 3.25 8.81
N ILE A 411 -20.68 3.36 8.10
CA ILE A 411 -20.75 3.20 6.65
C ILE A 411 -20.90 4.55 5.94
N ALA A 412 -20.00 4.81 4.98
CA ALA A 412 -20.06 5.98 4.11
C ALA A 412 -20.87 5.73 2.83
N SER A 413 -20.70 4.57 2.20
CA SER A 413 -21.40 4.21 0.96
C SER A 413 -21.38 2.71 0.69
N VAL A 414 -22.36 2.26 -0.08
CA VAL A 414 -22.46 0.88 -0.58
C VAL A 414 -22.64 0.90 -2.08
N PHE A 415 -21.79 0.21 -2.81
CA PHE A 415 -21.90 0.00 -4.25
C PHE A 415 -22.15 -1.48 -4.52
N THR A 416 -23.34 -1.82 -5.01
CA THR A 416 -23.77 -3.19 -5.27
C THR A 416 -23.71 -3.49 -6.76
N ILE A 417 -23.35 -4.74 -7.08
CA ILE A 417 -23.32 -5.26 -8.45
C ILE A 417 -23.98 -6.64 -8.42
N ALA A 418 -25.14 -6.77 -9.03
CA ALA A 418 -25.79 -8.05 -9.31
C ALA A 418 -25.32 -8.60 -10.66
N GLY A 419 -25.13 -9.91 -10.75
CA GLY A 419 -24.66 -10.58 -11.97
C GLY A 419 -23.14 -10.74 -12.06
N PHE A 420 -22.39 -10.23 -11.07
CA PHE A 420 -20.92 -10.27 -11.03
C PHE A 420 -20.41 -10.54 -9.62
N SER A 421 -19.33 -11.32 -9.51
CA SER A 421 -18.53 -11.46 -8.29
C SER A 421 -17.06 -11.70 -8.64
N PHE A 422 -16.18 -11.73 -7.67
CA PHE A 422 -14.77 -12.09 -7.90
C PHE A 422 -14.58 -13.53 -8.41
N ALA A 423 -15.56 -14.42 -8.20
CA ALA A 423 -15.55 -15.77 -8.70
C ALA A 423 -15.98 -15.89 -10.18
N GLY A 424 -16.56 -14.83 -10.76
CA GLY A 424 -16.98 -14.79 -12.15
C GLY A 424 -18.28 -14.01 -12.38
N GLN A 425 -18.92 -14.27 -13.51
CA GLN A 425 -20.20 -13.68 -13.90
C GLN A 425 -21.30 -14.73 -13.88
N GLY A 426 -22.46 -14.38 -13.31
CA GLY A 426 -23.63 -15.25 -13.25
C GLY A 426 -24.78 -14.54 -12.57
N GLN A 427 -26.02 -14.76 -13.03
CA GLN A 427 -27.20 -14.08 -12.51
C GLN A 427 -27.43 -14.32 -11.01
N ASN A 428 -26.94 -15.44 -10.49
CA ASN A 428 -27.02 -15.83 -9.08
C ASN A 428 -25.83 -15.33 -8.23
N MET A 429 -25.01 -14.43 -8.76
CA MET A 429 -23.84 -13.86 -8.10
C MET A 429 -24.01 -12.37 -7.85
N GLY A 430 -23.58 -11.89 -6.69
CA GLY A 430 -23.59 -10.49 -6.34
C GLY A 430 -22.35 -10.08 -5.55
N LEU A 431 -22.00 -8.81 -5.66
CA LEU A 431 -20.88 -8.20 -4.95
C LEU A 431 -21.29 -6.82 -4.44
N ALA A 432 -20.96 -6.50 -3.21
CA ALA A 432 -21.06 -5.15 -2.69
C ALA A 432 -19.69 -4.66 -2.23
N PHE A 433 -19.33 -3.46 -2.69
CA PHE A 433 -18.22 -2.67 -2.17
C PHE A 433 -18.77 -1.76 -1.08
N VAL A 434 -18.31 -1.98 0.15
CA VAL A 434 -18.78 -1.23 1.32
C VAL A 434 -17.66 -0.34 1.79
N ARG A 435 -17.82 0.97 1.64
CA ARG A 435 -16.87 1.96 2.14
C ARG A 435 -17.28 2.40 3.53
N LEU A 436 -16.36 2.33 4.46
CA LEU A 436 -16.54 2.84 5.81
C LEU A 436 -16.24 4.34 5.88
N ASN A 437 -16.73 4.99 6.94
CA ASN A 437 -16.37 6.35 7.30
C ASN A 437 -14.88 6.45 7.64
N ASP A 438 -14.32 7.65 7.64
CA ASP A 438 -12.93 7.86 7.97
C ASP A 438 -12.63 7.36 9.40
N TRP A 439 -11.39 6.89 9.63
CA TRP A 439 -10.97 6.31 10.91
C TRP A 439 -11.17 7.25 12.10
N ALA A 440 -11.08 8.58 11.87
CA ALA A 440 -11.33 9.58 12.89
C ALA A 440 -12.81 9.64 13.35
N ASP A 441 -13.74 9.30 12.45
CA ASP A 441 -15.18 9.35 12.69
C ASP A 441 -15.74 8.04 13.28
N ARG A 442 -14.95 6.95 13.27
CA ARG A 442 -15.31 5.64 13.84
C ARG A 442 -14.24 5.10 14.80
N PRO A 443 -13.96 5.80 15.91
CA PRO A 443 -12.98 5.37 16.90
C PRO A 443 -13.44 4.10 17.63
N GLY A 444 -12.46 3.30 18.09
CA GLY A 444 -12.70 2.06 18.85
C GLY A 444 -12.52 0.78 18.03
N GLU A 445 -12.11 -0.28 18.70
CA GLU A 445 -11.86 -1.59 18.07
C GLU A 445 -13.16 -2.21 17.52
N GLU A 446 -14.31 -1.89 18.11
CA GLU A 446 -15.63 -2.32 17.67
C GLU A 446 -16.09 -1.72 16.35
N ASN A 447 -15.45 -0.64 15.90
CA ASN A 447 -15.77 0.07 14.66
C ASN A 447 -14.75 -0.18 13.54
N THR A 448 -13.84 -1.13 13.73
CA THR A 448 -12.91 -1.56 12.68
C THR A 448 -13.65 -2.29 11.56
N ALA A 449 -13.07 -2.27 10.35
CA ALA A 449 -13.64 -2.97 9.20
C ALA A 449 -13.89 -4.46 9.51
N GLN A 450 -12.98 -5.12 10.24
CA GLN A 450 -13.14 -6.51 10.65
C GLN A 450 -14.32 -6.70 11.62
N ALA A 451 -14.44 -5.85 12.63
CA ALA A 451 -15.53 -5.94 13.60
C ALA A 451 -16.90 -5.71 12.94
N VAL A 452 -16.99 -4.76 11.98
CA VAL A 452 -18.19 -4.53 11.17
C VAL A 452 -18.48 -5.76 10.30
N ALA A 453 -17.47 -6.33 9.65
CA ALA A 453 -17.62 -7.53 8.83
C ALA A 453 -18.12 -8.72 9.65
N ASP A 454 -17.58 -8.95 10.85
CA ASP A 454 -17.99 -10.04 11.74
C ASP A 454 -19.45 -9.90 12.19
N ARG A 455 -19.90 -8.69 12.54
CA ARG A 455 -21.31 -8.43 12.87
C ARG A 455 -22.23 -8.62 11.67
N ALA A 456 -21.81 -8.12 10.50
CA ALA A 456 -22.53 -8.32 9.26
C ALA A 456 -22.68 -9.80 8.92
N MET A 457 -21.61 -10.59 9.01
CA MET A 457 -21.62 -12.05 8.83
C MET A 457 -22.61 -12.72 9.77
N GLY A 458 -22.58 -12.37 11.07
CA GLY A 458 -23.51 -12.91 12.06
C GLY A 458 -24.98 -12.62 11.72
N TYR A 459 -25.26 -11.41 11.26
CA TYR A 459 -26.59 -11.02 10.83
C TYR A 459 -27.02 -11.75 9.54
N PHE A 460 -26.20 -11.74 8.51
CA PHE A 460 -26.52 -12.36 7.22
C PHE A 460 -26.72 -13.86 7.36
N PHE A 461 -25.90 -14.53 8.14
CA PHE A 461 -26.01 -15.97 8.38
C PHE A 461 -27.33 -16.37 9.08
N THR A 462 -27.92 -15.46 9.86
CA THR A 462 -29.17 -15.73 10.59
C THR A 462 -30.42 -15.23 9.88
N GLN A 463 -30.29 -14.18 9.05
CA GLN A 463 -31.45 -13.48 8.46
C GLN A 463 -31.62 -13.73 6.95
N LEU A 464 -30.53 -14.06 6.23
CA LEU A 464 -30.56 -14.29 4.79
C LEU A 464 -30.35 -15.77 4.46
N ASN A 465 -31.42 -16.57 4.65
CA ASN A 465 -31.35 -18.02 4.42
C ASN A 465 -31.42 -18.41 2.93
N GLU A 466 -31.82 -17.48 2.06
CA GLU A 466 -31.96 -17.69 0.61
C GLU A 466 -30.62 -17.60 -0.14
N ALA A 467 -29.58 -17.05 0.48
CA ALA A 467 -28.28 -16.83 -0.14
C ALA A 467 -27.12 -17.12 0.84
N GLN A 468 -25.98 -17.46 0.30
CA GLN A 468 -24.72 -17.42 1.05
C GLN A 468 -24.15 -16.02 0.94
N VAL A 469 -24.01 -15.33 2.07
CA VAL A 469 -23.51 -13.95 2.10
C VAL A 469 -22.28 -13.88 3.01
N PHE A 470 -21.17 -13.43 2.44
CA PHE A 470 -19.87 -13.33 3.13
C PHE A 470 -19.39 -11.89 3.14
N ALA A 471 -19.27 -11.30 4.31
CA ALA A 471 -18.61 -10.01 4.50
C ALA A 471 -17.13 -10.25 4.80
N ILE A 472 -16.24 -9.73 3.97
CA ILE A 472 -14.80 -9.92 4.07
C ILE A 472 -14.06 -8.58 3.98
N VAL A 473 -12.97 -8.45 4.73
CA VAL A 473 -12.05 -7.32 4.61
C VAL A 473 -11.00 -7.67 3.55
N PRO A 474 -10.65 -6.73 2.65
CA PRO A 474 -9.59 -6.99 1.68
C PRO A 474 -8.27 -7.30 2.39
N PRO A 475 -7.46 -8.22 1.85
CA PRO A 475 -6.13 -8.51 2.39
C PRO A 475 -5.23 -7.28 2.31
N ALA A 476 -4.25 -7.19 3.20
CA ALA A 476 -3.25 -6.12 3.18
C ALA A 476 -2.54 -6.00 1.82
N ILE A 477 -2.44 -7.11 1.09
CA ILE A 477 -1.92 -7.18 -0.29
C ILE A 477 -2.91 -7.97 -1.13
N THR A 478 -3.59 -7.28 -2.02
CA THR A 478 -4.69 -7.83 -2.82
C THR A 478 -4.26 -9.05 -3.67
N GLU A 479 -3.02 -9.03 -4.19
CA GLU A 479 -2.49 -10.09 -5.03
C GLU A 479 -2.20 -11.39 -4.28
N LEU A 480 -2.11 -11.36 -2.95
CA LEU A 480 -1.84 -12.54 -2.14
C LEU A 480 -3.11 -13.24 -1.63
N GLY A 481 -4.26 -12.60 -1.77
CA GLY A 481 -5.55 -13.14 -1.32
C GLY A 481 -5.66 -13.37 0.20
N ASN A 482 -6.88 -13.67 0.66
CA ASN A 482 -7.18 -14.03 2.04
C ASN A 482 -7.27 -15.55 2.27
N ALA A 483 -7.14 -16.36 1.21
CA ALA A 483 -7.36 -17.79 1.29
C ALA A 483 -6.10 -18.55 1.72
N SER A 484 -6.15 -19.23 2.84
CA SER A 484 -5.25 -20.33 3.15
C SER A 484 -5.81 -21.59 2.48
N GLY A 485 -5.17 -22.07 1.42
CA GLY A 485 -5.63 -23.26 0.70
C GLY A 485 -5.24 -23.22 -0.78
N PHE A 486 -6.03 -23.84 -1.60
CA PHE A 486 -5.89 -23.81 -3.06
C PHE A 486 -7.23 -23.46 -3.70
N ASP A 487 -7.17 -22.74 -4.80
CA ASP A 487 -8.32 -22.45 -5.66
C ASP A 487 -8.27 -23.40 -6.85
N LEU A 488 -9.30 -24.22 -7.03
CA LEU A 488 -9.42 -25.17 -8.13
C LEU A 488 -10.59 -24.76 -9.02
N MET A 489 -10.31 -24.23 -10.18
CA MET A 489 -11.32 -23.98 -11.21
C MET A 489 -11.40 -25.20 -12.13
N ILE A 490 -12.55 -25.85 -12.16
CA ILE A 490 -12.87 -26.91 -13.14
C ILE A 490 -13.61 -26.23 -14.29
N GLN A 491 -12.99 -26.23 -15.46
CA GLN A 491 -13.63 -25.77 -16.71
C GLN A 491 -14.12 -26.99 -17.50
N ASP A 492 -15.37 -26.93 -17.95
CA ASP A 492 -15.98 -27.91 -18.82
C ASP A 492 -15.76 -27.56 -20.30
#